data_3475a3e3153f934d8112f504326089bf
#
_entry.id   3475a3e3153f934d8112f504326089bf
#
_cell.length_a   1.000
_cell.length_b   1.000
_cell.length_c   1.000
_cell.angle_alpha   90.00
_cell.angle_beta   90.00
_cell.angle_gamma   90.00
#
_symmetry.space_group_name_H-M   'P 1'
#
loop_
_entity.id
_entity.type
_entity.pdbx_description
1 polymer ?
#
loop_
_entity_poly.entity_id
_entity_poly.type
_entity_poly.pdbx_seq_one_letter_code
_entity_poly.pdbx_strand_id
1 'polypeptide(L)'
;MRYLLDTHVIIWLIEDSPDMPPDIKEIIKFPENNVYICSISLLEIAIKMNLGKLTLTVTFDELLNYIQTSDFDILQIEDEHLKKYLELPYIHKDPFDRLLVATAKAEDLTIITIDENIQKYDVNWVW
;
A
#
# COMPACT_ATOMS: atom_id res chain seq x y z
N MET A 1 -3.75 2.94 16.08
CA MET A 1 -2.89 3.45 15.00
C MET A 1 -3.55 3.20 13.64
N ARG A 2 -3.25 4.05 12.68
CA ARG A 2 -3.82 3.97 11.33
C ARG A 2 -2.68 3.82 10.32
N TYR A 3 -2.74 2.76 9.54
CA TYR A 3 -1.66 2.38 8.61
C TYR A 3 -2.16 2.26 7.18
N LEU A 4 -1.30 2.62 6.22
CA LEU A 4 -1.52 2.40 4.79
C LEU A 4 -0.48 1.41 4.28
N LEU A 5 -0.92 0.35 3.61
CA LEU A 5 -0.01 -0.66 3.07
C LEU A 5 0.57 -0.21 1.73
N ASP A 6 1.89 -0.32 1.59
CA ASP A 6 2.53 -0.28 0.28
C ASP A 6 2.12 -1.51 -0.54
N THR A 7 2.12 -1.37 -1.85
CA THR A 7 1.72 -2.43 -2.79
C THR A 7 2.50 -3.74 -2.57
N HIS A 8 3.82 -3.66 -2.36
CA HIS A 8 4.64 -4.85 -2.08
C HIS A 8 4.20 -5.59 -0.81
N VAL A 9 3.77 -4.85 0.20
CA VAL A 9 3.32 -5.44 1.45
C VAL A 9 2.02 -6.22 1.23
N ILE A 10 1.12 -5.71 0.41
CA ILE A 10 -0.12 -6.41 0.03
C ILE A 10 0.23 -7.73 -0.65
N ILE A 11 1.15 -7.69 -1.60
CA ILE A 11 1.60 -8.88 -2.34
C ILE A 11 2.18 -9.92 -1.38
N TRP A 12 3.07 -9.50 -0.49
CA TRP A 12 3.69 -10.40 0.48
C TRP A 12 2.69 -11.02 1.45
N LEU A 13 1.64 -10.25 1.83
CA LEU A 13 0.58 -10.81 2.69
C LEU A 13 -0.18 -11.92 1.98
N ILE A 14 -0.61 -11.70 0.74
CA ILE A 14 -1.39 -12.70 0.01
C ILE A 14 -0.55 -13.92 -0.38
N GLU A 15 0.74 -13.72 -0.63
CA GLU A 15 1.69 -14.80 -0.96
C GLU A 15 2.20 -15.54 0.28
N ASP A 16 1.91 -15.07 1.48
CA ASP A 16 2.49 -15.54 2.73
C ASP A 16 4.03 -15.59 2.64
N SER A 17 4.60 -14.51 2.15
CA SER A 17 6.05 -14.42 1.88
C SER A 17 6.87 -14.50 3.16
N PRO A 18 8.00 -15.28 3.15
CA PRO A 18 8.94 -15.28 4.27
C PRO A 18 9.70 -13.95 4.43
N ASP A 19 9.64 -13.08 3.43
CA ASP A 19 10.28 -11.76 3.49
C ASP A 19 9.51 -10.77 4.37
N MET A 20 8.29 -11.10 4.74
CA MET A 20 7.50 -10.27 5.66
C MET A 20 7.98 -10.46 7.10
N PRO A 21 8.51 -9.40 7.76
CA PRO A 21 8.94 -9.51 9.14
C PRO A 21 7.78 -9.86 10.07
N PRO A 22 8.02 -10.72 11.10
CA PRO A 22 6.97 -11.06 12.07
C PRO A 22 6.38 -9.84 12.79
N ASP A 23 7.20 -8.85 13.11
CA ASP A 23 6.76 -7.63 13.78
C ASP A 23 5.79 -6.83 12.93
N ILE A 24 6.02 -6.78 11.62
CA ILE A 24 5.12 -6.11 10.67
C ILE A 24 3.80 -6.87 10.57
N LYS A 25 3.85 -8.20 10.51
CA LYS A 25 2.63 -9.03 10.55
C LYS A 25 1.80 -8.75 11.79
N GLU A 26 2.44 -8.62 12.95
CA GLU A 26 1.75 -8.31 14.21
C GLU A 26 1.02 -6.97 14.13
N ILE A 27 1.68 -5.94 13.62
CA ILE A 27 1.06 -4.61 13.44
C ILE A 27 -0.19 -4.72 12.57
N ILE A 28 -0.08 -5.42 11.44
CA ILE A 28 -1.18 -5.55 10.49
C ILE A 28 -2.36 -6.33 11.08
N LYS A 29 -2.07 -7.35 11.89
CA LYS A 29 -3.10 -8.23 12.48
C LYS A 29 -3.64 -7.75 13.81
N PHE A 30 -3.03 -6.73 14.41
CA PHE A 30 -3.46 -6.23 15.71
C PHE A 30 -4.85 -5.59 15.60
N PRO A 31 -5.86 -6.11 16.35
CA PRO A 31 -7.27 -5.71 16.13
C PRO A 31 -7.57 -4.23 16.35
N GLU A 32 -6.76 -3.54 17.17
CA GLU A 32 -6.95 -2.12 17.46
C GLU A 32 -6.35 -1.21 16.39
N ASN A 33 -5.57 -1.76 15.46
CA ASN A 33 -5.03 -0.99 14.34
C ASN A 33 -6.01 -0.97 13.17
N ASN A 34 -6.16 0.20 12.57
CA ASN A 34 -6.89 0.36 11.32
C ASN A 34 -5.90 0.31 10.16
N VAL A 35 -6.07 -0.67 9.28
CA VAL A 35 -5.17 -0.89 8.16
C VAL A 35 -5.91 -0.63 6.86
N TYR A 36 -5.35 0.26 6.05
CA TYR A 36 -5.94 0.72 4.80
C TYR A 36 -5.15 0.20 3.60
N ILE A 37 -5.87 -0.07 2.54
CA ILE A 37 -5.32 -0.37 1.21
C ILE A 37 -5.85 0.69 0.25
N CYS A 38 -4.96 1.35 -0.47
CA CYS A 38 -5.35 2.32 -1.49
C CYS A 38 -5.74 1.59 -2.77
N SER A 39 -6.85 1.99 -3.40
CA SER A 39 -7.29 1.40 -4.65
C SER A 39 -6.25 1.49 -5.77
N ILE A 40 -5.35 2.48 -5.71
CA ILE A 40 -4.25 2.61 -6.68
C ILE A 40 -3.29 1.42 -6.64
N SER A 41 -3.11 0.80 -5.47
CA SER A 41 -2.27 -0.40 -5.35
C SER A 41 -2.87 -1.58 -6.10
N LEU A 42 -4.19 -1.70 -6.10
CA LEU A 42 -4.88 -2.74 -6.86
C LEU A 42 -4.73 -2.51 -8.36
N LEU A 43 -4.77 -1.27 -8.80
CA LEU A 43 -4.52 -0.92 -10.21
C LEU A 43 -3.07 -1.25 -10.60
N GLU A 44 -2.11 -0.93 -9.76
CA GLU A 44 -0.70 -1.25 -9.99
C GLU A 44 -0.50 -2.76 -10.16
N ILE A 45 -1.10 -3.56 -9.27
CA ILE A 45 -1.03 -5.03 -9.35
C ILE A 45 -1.66 -5.52 -10.65
N ALA A 46 -2.85 -5.03 -10.99
CA ALA A 46 -3.54 -5.42 -12.23
C ALA A 46 -2.71 -5.08 -13.48
N ILE A 47 -2.12 -3.91 -13.53
CA ILE A 47 -1.26 -3.49 -14.64
C ILE A 47 -0.05 -4.42 -14.77
N LYS A 48 0.64 -4.70 -13.67
CA LYS A 48 1.83 -5.55 -13.69
C LYS A 48 1.51 -6.98 -14.05
N MET A 49 0.38 -7.52 -13.60
CA MET A 49 -0.07 -8.85 -13.99
C MET A 49 -0.41 -8.89 -15.48
N ASN A 50 -1.11 -7.88 -15.97
CA ASN A 50 -1.48 -7.77 -17.40
C ASN A 50 -0.26 -7.71 -18.31
N LEU A 51 0.81 -7.03 -17.88
CA LEU A 51 2.06 -6.92 -18.61
C LEU A 51 2.99 -8.14 -18.46
N GLY A 52 2.60 -9.13 -17.66
CA GLY A 52 3.43 -10.28 -17.37
C GLY A 52 4.64 -9.98 -16.48
N LYS A 53 4.64 -8.84 -15.79
CA LYS A 53 5.73 -8.43 -14.88
C LYS A 53 5.53 -8.89 -13.46
N LEU A 54 4.36 -9.38 -13.13
CA LEU A 54 4.03 -9.89 -11.81
C LEU A 54 3.20 -11.16 -11.96
N THR A 55 3.67 -12.24 -11.32
CA THR A 55 2.95 -13.52 -11.22
C THR A 55 2.65 -13.79 -9.76
N LEU A 56 1.37 -13.94 -9.43
CA LEU A 56 0.94 -14.32 -8.09
C LEU A 56 0.65 -15.81 -8.03
N THR A 57 0.73 -16.40 -6.83
CA THR A 57 0.32 -17.78 -6.58
C THR A 57 -1.21 -17.94 -6.53
N VAL A 58 -1.92 -16.82 -6.47
CA VAL A 58 -3.38 -16.74 -6.46
C VAL A 58 -3.87 -15.95 -7.66
N THR A 59 -5.14 -16.11 -8.01
CA THR A 59 -5.77 -15.27 -9.05
C THR A 59 -6.05 -13.87 -8.50
N PHE A 60 -6.29 -12.93 -9.42
CA PHE A 60 -6.68 -11.57 -9.02
C PHE A 60 -8.02 -11.57 -8.28
N ASP A 61 -8.97 -12.41 -8.68
CA ASP A 61 -10.24 -12.57 -7.96
C ASP A 61 -10.02 -13.06 -6.53
N GLU A 62 -9.10 -14.00 -6.33
CA GLU A 62 -8.75 -14.48 -4.99
C GLU A 62 -8.10 -13.38 -4.15
N LEU A 63 -7.27 -12.54 -4.75
CA LEU A 63 -6.69 -11.37 -4.08
C LEU A 63 -7.79 -10.41 -3.64
N LEU A 64 -8.72 -10.05 -4.51
CA LEU A 64 -9.82 -9.16 -4.19
C LEU A 64 -10.69 -9.74 -3.08
N ASN A 65 -10.99 -11.04 -3.15
CA ASN A 65 -11.78 -11.71 -2.11
C ASN A 65 -11.06 -11.70 -0.76
N TYR A 66 -9.76 -11.94 -0.75
CA TYR A 66 -8.95 -11.88 0.46
C TYR A 66 -9.05 -10.50 1.13
N ILE A 67 -8.93 -9.43 0.33
CA ILE A 67 -9.02 -8.06 0.84
C ILE A 67 -10.42 -7.78 1.38
N GLN A 68 -11.47 -8.18 0.66
CA GLN A 68 -12.86 -7.93 1.04
C GLN A 68 -13.28 -8.68 2.30
N THR A 69 -12.72 -9.87 2.53
CA THR A 69 -13.03 -10.70 3.70
C THR A 69 -12.11 -10.44 4.89
N SER A 70 -11.09 -9.60 4.71
CA SER A 70 -10.19 -9.15 5.78
C SER A 70 -10.73 -7.86 6.41
N ASP A 71 -10.10 -7.44 7.52
CA ASP A 71 -10.47 -6.22 8.22
C ASP A 71 -9.84 -4.96 7.63
N PHE A 72 -9.42 -5.01 6.36
CA PHE A 72 -8.84 -3.86 5.68
C PHE A 72 -9.92 -2.92 5.16
N ASP A 73 -9.66 -1.62 5.27
CA ASP A 73 -10.47 -0.59 4.64
C ASP A 73 -9.83 -0.16 3.31
N ILE A 74 -10.66 0.02 2.28
CA ILE A 74 -10.19 0.48 0.97
C ILE A 74 -10.35 1.99 0.88
N LEU A 75 -9.25 2.69 0.58
CA LEU A 75 -9.26 4.12 0.29
C LEU A 75 -9.32 4.33 -1.21
N GLN A 76 -10.36 5.05 -1.64
CA GLN A 76 -10.47 5.51 -3.01
C GLN A 76 -9.71 6.82 -3.18
N ILE A 77 -9.26 7.11 -4.41
CA ILE A 77 -8.57 8.35 -4.73
C ILE A 77 -9.57 9.51 -4.67
N GLU A 78 -9.24 10.54 -3.91
CA GLU A 78 -10.07 11.73 -3.74
C GLU A 78 -9.31 12.99 -4.12
N ASP A 79 -10.03 14.10 -4.30
CA ASP A 79 -9.44 15.38 -4.72
C ASP A 79 -8.31 15.84 -3.78
N GLU A 80 -8.48 15.64 -2.48
CA GLU A 80 -7.46 16.05 -1.51
C GLU A 80 -6.16 15.25 -1.68
N HIS A 81 -6.24 14.00 -2.11
CA HIS A 81 -5.06 13.20 -2.42
C HIS A 81 -4.31 13.75 -3.62
N LEU A 82 -5.05 14.15 -4.65
CA LEU A 82 -4.46 14.72 -5.86
C LEU A 82 -3.82 16.09 -5.58
N LYS A 83 -4.44 16.90 -4.74
CA LYS A 83 -3.87 18.17 -4.30
C LYS A 83 -2.55 17.97 -3.56
N LYS A 84 -2.50 17.00 -2.66
CA LYS A 84 -1.25 16.63 -1.96
C LYS A 84 -0.19 16.12 -2.92
N TYR A 85 -0.58 15.36 -3.94
CA TYR A 85 0.35 14.88 -4.95
C TYR A 85 1.08 16.03 -5.64
N LEU A 86 0.36 17.10 -5.99
CA LEU A 86 0.96 18.29 -6.61
C LEU A 86 1.95 19.02 -5.72
N GLU A 87 1.81 18.89 -4.40
CA GLU A 87 2.69 19.52 -3.42
C GLU A 87 3.96 18.71 -3.14
N LEU A 88 4.04 17.45 -3.58
CA LEU A 88 5.18 16.58 -3.25
C LEU A 88 6.46 17.08 -3.92
N PRO A 89 7.60 17.05 -3.20
CA PRO A 89 8.91 17.24 -3.85
C PRO A 89 9.16 16.12 -4.85
N TYR A 90 9.92 16.40 -5.89
CA TYR A 90 10.24 15.41 -6.92
C TYR A 90 11.44 14.57 -6.49
N ILE A 91 11.21 13.56 -5.63
CA ILE A 91 12.27 12.66 -5.14
C ILE A 91 12.48 11.51 -6.11
N HIS A 92 11.42 10.95 -6.67
CA HIS A 92 11.44 9.93 -7.71
C HIS A 92 10.18 10.02 -8.56
N LYS A 93 10.12 9.28 -9.65
CA LYS A 93 9.09 9.48 -10.67
C LYS A 93 7.93 8.50 -10.61
N ASP A 94 7.98 7.43 -9.79
CA ASP A 94 6.94 6.42 -9.76
C ASP A 94 5.60 7.02 -9.29
N PRO A 95 4.59 7.10 -10.17
CA PRO A 95 3.33 7.74 -9.83
C PRO A 95 2.51 6.97 -8.80
N PHE A 96 2.63 5.65 -8.75
CA PHE A 96 1.92 4.83 -7.77
C PHE A 96 2.44 5.12 -6.35
N ASP A 97 3.77 5.06 -6.17
CA ASP A 97 4.41 5.37 -4.90
C ASP A 97 4.11 6.80 -4.45
N ARG A 98 4.21 7.75 -5.40
CA ARG A 98 3.95 9.16 -5.09
C ARG A 98 2.51 9.38 -4.65
N LEU A 99 1.56 8.67 -5.25
CA LEU A 99 0.15 8.79 -4.85
C LEU A 99 -0.10 8.13 -3.48
N LEU A 100 0.58 7.04 -3.16
CA LEU A 100 0.53 6.47 -1.81
C LEU A 100 1.03 7.47 -0.76
N VAL A 101 2.15 8.12 -1.04
CA VAL A 101 2.69 9.16 -0.14
C VAL A 101 1.69 10.31 0.03
N ALA A 102 1.13 10.79 -1.09
CA ALA A 102 0.15 11.87 -1.05
C ALA A 102 -1.09 11.49 -0.24
N THR A 103 -1.59 10.27 -0.44
CA THR A 103 -2.74 9.75 0.28
C THR A 103 -2.45 9.65 1.79
N ALA A 104 -1.30 9.11 2.15
CA ALA A 104 -0.89 8.99 3.56
C ALA A 104 -0.78 10.35 4.22
N LYS A 105 -0.23 11.35 3.52
CA LYS A 105 -0.12 12.72 4.06
C LYS A 105 -1.50 13.36 4.22
N ALA A 106 -2.38 13.22 3.25
CA ALA A 106 -3.72 13.79 3.31
C ALA A 106 -4.58 13.17 4.40
N GLU A 107 -4.44 11.87 4.64
CA GLU A 107 -5.23 11.11 5.61
C GLU A 107 -4.53 10.95 6.96
N ASP A 108 -3.32 11.45 7.10
CA ASP A 108 -2.48 11.30 8.31
C ASP A 108 -2.28 9.83 8.68
N LEU A 109 -1.80 9.04 7.71
CA LEU A 109 -1.53 7.62 7.88
C LEU A 109 -0.03 7.36 7.93
N THR A 110 0.35 6.28 8.64
CA THR A 110 1.72 5.76 8.62
C THR A 110 1.80 4.68 7.54
N ILE A 111 2.75 4.81 6.60
CA ILE A 111 2.92 3.83 5.52
C ILE A 111 3.75 2.65 6.03
N ILE A 112 3.26 1.44 5.81
CA ILE A 112 4.05 0.23 6.02
C ILE A 112 4.76 -0.07 4.69
N THR A 113 6.08 0.12 4.65
CA THR A 113 6.87 0.02 3.42
C THR A 113 8.34 -0.27 3.68
N ILE A 114 8.93 -1.11 2.83
CA ILE A 114 10.38 -1.29 2.75
C ILE A 114 11.02 -0.37 1.68
N ASP A 115 10.21 0.31 0.87
CA ASP A 115 10.70 1.07 -0.28
C ASP A 115 11.48 2.31 0.17
N GLU A 116 12.77 2.36 -0.19
CA GLU A 116 13.66 3.45 0.20
C GLU A 116 13.25 4.81 -0.39
N ASN A 117 12.63 4.82 -1.57
CA ASN A 117 12.17 6.07 -2.18
C ASN A 117 10.99 6.67 -1.42
N ILE A 118 10.04 5.82 -1.00
CA ILE A 118 8.92 6.27 -0.17
C ILE A 118 9.44 6.83 1.15
N GLN A 119 10.40 6.16 1.75
CA GLN A 119 10.99 6.56 3.04
C GLN A 119 11.73 7.92 2.98
N LYS A 120 12.10 8.38 1.80
CA LYS A 120 12.75 9.69 1.60
C LYS A 120 11.79 10.88 1.63
N TYR A 121 10.48 10.62 1.50
CA TYR A 121 9.48 11.68 1.61
C TYR A 121 9.23 12.03 3.08
N ASP A 122 8.75 13.26 3.30
CA ASP A 122 8.28 13.69 4.62
C ASP A 122 6.92 13.04 4.92
N VAL A 123 6.96 11.78 5.31
CA VAL A 123 5.79 10.96 5.62
C VAL A 123 6.17 9.99 6.74
N ASN A 124 5.20 9.65 7.58
CA ASN A 124 5.42 8.62 8.59
C ASN A 124 5.44 7.24 7.94
N TRP A 125 6.45 6.45 8.29
CA TRP A 125 6.56 5.08 7.77
C TRP A 125 7.13 4.15 8.82
N VAL A 126 6.90 2.86 8.64
CA VAL A 126 7.42 1.78 9.49
C VAL A 126 7.79 0.57 8.64
N TRP A 127 8.87 -0.10 9.06
CA TRP A 127 9.29 -1.40 8.52
C TRP A 127 10.11 -2.18 9.54
#